data_b742a59d38d4866f234ad8161862416b
#
_entry.id   b742a59d38d4866f234ad8161862416b
#
_cell.length_a   1.000
_cell.length_b   1.000
_cell.length_c   1.000
_cell.angle_alpha   90.00
_cell.angle_beta   90.00
_cell.angle_gamma   90.00
#
_symmetry.space_group_name_H-M   'P 1'
#
loop_
_entity.id
_entity.type
_entity.pdbx_description
1 polymer ?
#
loop_
_entity_poly.entity_id
_entity_poly.type
_entity_poly.pdbx_seq_one_letter_code
_entity_poly.pdbx_strand_id
1 'polypeptide(L)'
;LLLAGLVAEHGAVCTSVARSGDTAEALAEVLRQAAAGADLIVTSGGVSAGAFDPLTMLAQAQRGEEAPVHLDFVKVAMQPGKPQGHGWVLADDGRRVPIICLPGNPVSVLVSFTTIVAPALARLAGQDAEDGGAEPLPGRPVMTARAAVDWRTPPGRRQHVPVRFTEAPAGSDVG
;
A
#
# COMPACT_ATOMS: atom_id res chain seq x y z
N LEU A 1 -0.20 -8.14 12.09
CA LEU A 1 -0.49 -7.18 13.18
C LEU A 1 -0.35 -5.74 12.73
N LEU A 2 0.76 -5.33 12.07
CA LEU A 2 0.98 -3.94 11.66
C LEU A 2 -0.15 -3.40 10.76
N LEU A 3 -0.49 -4.11 9.68
CA LEU A 3 -1.53 -3.66 8.73
C LEU A 3 -2.90 -3.55 9.39
N ALA A 4 -3.29 -4.51 10.24
CA ALA A 4 -4.58 -4.44 10.93
C ALA A 4 -4.68 -3.24 11.86
N GLY A 5 -3.59 -2.88 12.56
CA GLY A 5 -3.53 -1.66 13.37
C GLY A 5 -3.67 -0.40 12.54
N LEU A 6 -2.93 -0.32 11.42
CA LEU A 6 -3.01 0.83 10.51
C LEU A 6 -4.41 0.98 9.87
N VAL A 7 -5.06 -0.12 9.51
CA VAL A 7 -6.44 -0.12 8.99
C VAL A 7 -7.40 0.48 10.03
N ALA A 8 -7.30 0.03 11.29
CA ALA A 8 -8.15 0.52 12.37
C ALA A 8 -7.91 2.01 12.66
N GLU A 9 -6.66 2.48 12.65
CA GLU A 9 -6.32 3.90 12.81
C GLU A 9 -6.94 4.80 11.72
N HIS A 10 -7.26 4.22 10.56
CA HIS A 10 -7.91 4.93 9.45
C HIS A 10 -9.42 4.68 9.36
N GLY A 11 -10.04 4.23 10.46
CA GLY A 11 -11.49 4.09 10.57
C GLY A 11 -12.08 2.92 9.77
N ALA A 12 -11.25 2.03 9.24
CA ALA A 12 -11.70 0.83 8.55
C ALA A 12 -11.65 -0.41 9.45
N VAL A 13 -12.40 -1.43 9.10
CA VAL A 13 -12.48 -2.70 9.86
C VAL A 13 -11.67 -3.77 9.15
N CYS A 14 -10.70 -4.36 9.84
CA CYS A 14 -10.01 -5.55 9.36
C CYS A 14 -10.88 -6.78 9.60
N THR A 15 -11.59 -7.24 8.56
CA THR A 15 -12.55 -8.35 8.66
C THR A 15 -11.87 -9.72 8.76
N SER A 16 -10.70 -9.87 8.16
CA SER A 16 -9.93 -11.12 8.21
C SER A 16 -8.43 -10.89 8.04
N VAL A 17 -7.65 -11.79 8.59
CA VAL A 17 -6.20 -11.88 8.35
C VAL A 17 -5.88 -13.32 8.00
N ALA A 18 -5.35 -13.56 6.81
CA ALA A 18 -4.99 -14.87 6.33
C ALA A 18 -3.51 -14.94 5.91
N ARG A 19 -2.97 -16.12 5.87
CA ARG A 19 -1.68 -16.43 5.25
C ARG A 19 -1.92 -17.38 4.10
N SER A 20 -1.31 -17.10 2.97
CA SER A 20 -1.29 -18.02 1.84
C SER A 20 -0.12 -18.99 1.96
N GLY A 21 -0.26 -20.17 1.35
CA GLY A 21 0.86 -21.01 0.98
C GLY A 21 1.67 -20.41 -0.19
N ASP A 22 2.72 -21.11 -0.59
CA ASP A 22 3.69 -20.63 -1.59
C ASP A 22 3.30 -20.99 -3.04
N THR A 23 2.05 -21.43 -3.28
CA THR A 23 1.56 -21.73 -4.63
C THR A 23 0.51 -20.72 -5.10
N ALA A 24 0.39 -20.56 -6.43
CA ALA A 24 -0.60 -19.68 -7.03
C ALA A 24 -2.04 -20.10 -6.69
N GLU A 25 -2.31 -21.41 -6.65
CA GLU A 25 -3.62 -21.96 -6.35
C GLU A 25 -4.04 -21.68 -4.89
N ALA A 26 -3.11 -21.90 -3.94
CA ALA A 26 -3.36 -21.62 -2.53
C ALA A 26 -3.62 -20.13 -2.30
N LEU A 27 -2.87 -19.27 -2.98
CA LEU A 27 -3.09 -17.82 -2.93
C LEU A 27 -4.43 -17.43 -3.55
N ALA A 28 -4.79 -17.98 -4.72
CA ALA A 28 -6.05 -17.70 -5.38
C ALA A 28 -7.26 -18.02 -4.49
N GLU A 29 -7.23 -19.16 -3.79
CA GLU A 29 -8.29 -19.56 -2.87
C GLU A 29 -8.40 -18.61 -1.66
N VAL A 30 -7.28 -18.22 -1.07
CA VAL A 30 -7.27 -17.23 0.03
C VAL A 30 -7.84 -15.89 -0.43
N LEU A 31 -7.47 -15.43 -1.63
CA LEU A 31 -7.98 -14.18 -2.19
C LEU A 31 -9.48 -14.26 -2.50
N ARG A 32 -9.96 -15.36 -3.04
CA ARG A 32 -11.40 -15.59 -3.29
C ARG A 32 -12.21 -15.53 -2.00
N GLN A 33 -11.73 -16.22 -0.94
CA GLN A 33 -12.39 -16.19 0.37
C GLN A 33 -12.40 -14.78 0.98
N ALA A 34 -11.28 -14.04 0.85
CA ALA A 34 -11.22 -12.66 1.33
C ALA A 34 -12.20 -11.75 0.57
N ALA A 35 -12.35 -11.93 -0.74
CA ALA A 35 -13.23 -11.12 -1.57
C ALA A 35 -14.72 -11.26 -1.21
N ALA A 36 -15.13 -12.38 -0.61
CA ALA A 36 -16.53 -12.60 -0.21
C ALA A 36 -17.04 -11.58 0.82
N GLY A 37 -16.16 -11.03 1.67
CA GLY A 37 -16.56 -10.14 2.77
C GLY A 37 -15.73 -8.88 2.90
N ALA A 38 -14.98 -8.49 1.88
CA ALA A 38 -14.14 -7.30 1.91
C ALA A 38 -14.51 -6.30 0.83
N ASP A 39 -14.25 -5.02 1.10
CA ASP A 39 -14.32 -3.92 0.14
C ASP A 39 -12.94 -3.58 -0.44
N LEU A 40 -11.88 -4.01 0.24
CA LEU A 40 -10.49 -3.87 -0.19
C LEU A 40 -9.67 -5.03 0.37
N ILE A 41 -8.82 -5.60 -0.46
CA ILE A 41 -7.83 -6.59 -0.05
C ILE A 41 -6.45 -5.93 -0.05
N VAL A 42 -5.68 -6.11 1.02
CA VAL A 42 -4.29 -5.64 1.11
C VAL A 42 -3.39 -6.81 1.41
N THR A 43 -2.39 -7.05 0.56
CA THR A 43 -1.36 -8.07 0.80
C THR A 43 -0.03 -7.43 1.18
N SER A 44 0.83 -8.16 1.87
CA SER A 44 2.22 -7.76 2.12
C SER A 44 3.18 -8.90 1.81
N GLY A 45 4.22 -8.59 1.07
CA GLY A 45 5.11 -9.58 0.47
C GLY A 45 4.62 -9.99 -0.92
N GLY A 46 5.44 -10.73 -1.62
CA GLY A 46 5.05 -11.28 -2.89
C GLY A 46 5.05 -10.33 -4.09
N VAL A 47 5.59 -9.12 -3.98
CA VAL A 47 5.68 -8.13 -5.09
C VAL A 47 7.09 -7.96 -5.62
N SER A 48 8.03 -8.82 -5.22
CA SER A 48 9.38 -8.76 -5.74
C SER A 48 9.43 -9.35 -7.17
N ALA A 49 10.38 -8.91 -7.99
CA ALA A 49 10.53 -9.40 -9.36
C ALA A 49 11.04 -10.87 -9.44
N GLY A 50 10.88 -11.66 -8.39
CA GLY A 50 11.24 -13.07 -8.35
C GLY A 50 10.23 -13.93 -9.12
N ALA A 51 10.72 -14.75 -10.04
CA ALA A 51 9.87 -15.63 -10.85
C ALA A 51 9.09 -16.69 -10.03
N PHE A 52 9.44 -16.88 -8.76
CA PHE A 52 8.82 -17.84 -7.85
C PHE A 52 7.93 -17.18 -6.79
N ASP A 53 7.60 -15.92 -6.97
CA ASP A 53 6.72 -15.21 -6.08
C ASP A 53 5.26 -15.58 -6.35
N PRO A 54 4.47 -16.05 -5.36
CA PRO A 54 3.11 -16.53 -5.56
C PRO A 54 2.18 -15.51 -6.25
N LEU A 55 2.32 -14.21 -5.95
CA LEU A 55 1.54 -13.17 -6.62
C LEU A 55 1.93 -13.04 -8.10
N THR A 56 3.23 -13.13 -8.42
CA THR A 56 3.72 -13.09 -9.80
C THR A 56 3.28 -14.33 -10.57
N MET A 57 3.36 -15.51 -9.94
CA MET A 57 2.89 -16.77 -10.53
C MET A 57 1.39 -16.72 -10.80
N LEU A 58 0.60 -16.21 -9.85
CA LEU A 58 -0.85 -16.06 -9.99
C LEU A 58 -1.20 -15.11 -11.14
N ALA A 59 -0.55 -13.95 -11.22
CA ALA A 59 -0.76 -12.99 -12.30
C ALA A 59 -0.41 -13.55 -13.69
N GLN A 60 0.57 -14.46 -13.75
CA GLN A 60 0.95 -15.13 -15.01
C GLN A 60 -0.02 -16.25 -15.39
N ALA A 61 -0.51 -17.00 -14.40
CA ALA A 61 -1.43 -18.10 -14.61
C ALA A 61 -2.85 -17.63 -15.00
N GLN A 62 -3.25 -16.46 -14.51
CA GLN A 62 -4.60 -15.90 -14.72
C GLN A 62 -4.53 -14.66 -15.60
N ARG A 63 -4.43 -14.87 -16.92
CA ARG A 63 -4.43 -13.80 -17.92
C ARG A 63 -5.76 -13.78 -18.64
N GLY A 64 -6.34 -12.59 -18.81
CA GLY A 64 -7.59 -12.35 -19.54
C GLY A 64 -8.61 -11.56 -18.73
N GLU A 65 -9.60 -11.01 -19.41
CA GLU A 65 -10.64 -10.17 -18.80
C GLU A 65 -11.61 -10.97 -17.88
N GLU A 66 -11.71 -12.27 -18.09
CA GLU A 66 -12.54 -13.18 -17.31
C GLU A 66 -11.79 -13.88 -16.18
N ALA A 67 -10.50 -13.58 -16.01
CA ALA A 67 -9.70 -14.17 -14.95
C ALA A 67 -10.30 -13.78 -13.57
N PRO A 68 -10.41 -14.71 -12.61
CA PRO A 68 -10.95 -14.40 -11.29
C PRO A 68 -10.02 -13.48 -10.46
N VAL A 69 -8.75 -13.35 -10.83
CA VAL A 69 -7.81 -12.41 -10.21
C VAL A 69 -7.02 -11.70 -11.31
N HIS A 70 -7.01 -10.39 -11.25
CA HIS A 70 -6.20 -9.54 -12.13
C HIS A 70 -5.19 -8.77 -11.30
N LEU A 71 -3.91 -8.85 -11.66
CA LEU A 71 -2.83 -8.20 -10.94
C LEU A 71 -1.83 -7.56 -11.91
N ASP A 72 -1.59 -6.28 -11.71
CA ASP A 72 -0.53 -5.51 -12.35
C ASP A 72 0.55 -5.11 -11.35
N PHE A 73 1.82 -5.22 -11.76
CA PHE A 73 2.95 -4.83 -10.94
C PHE A 73 3.63 -3.59 -11.49
N VAL A 74 3.86 -2.63 -10.63
CA VAL A 74 4.42 -1.33 -10.99
C VAL A 74 5.66 -1.00 -10.16
N LYS A 75 6.56 -0.22 -10.76
CA LYS A 75 7.73 0.32 -10.07
C LYS A 75 7.48 1.79 -9.77
N VAL A 76 7.04 2.09 -8.55
CA VAL A 76 6.80 3.45 -8.11
C VAL A 76 8.13 4.18 -7.85
N ALA A 77 8.21 5.45 -8.21
CA ALA A 77 9.40 6.28 -7.99
C ALA A 77 9.52 6.75 -6.53
N MET A 78 9.51 5.79 -5.60
CA MET A 78 9.61 6.02 -4.16
C MET A 78 10.66 5.11 -3.50
N GLN A 79 11.12 5.49 -2.31
CA GLN A 79 12.02 4.71 -1.48
C GLN A 79 11.76 4.99 0.01
N PRO A 80 11.49 3.93 0.82
CA PRO A 80 11.22 2.55 0.42
C PRO A 80 9.89 2.39 -0.31
N GLY A 81 9.60 1.16 -0.84
CA GLY A 81 8.31 0.84 -1.42
C GLY A 81 8.26 0.87 -2.96
N LYS A 82 9.41 0.74 -3.65
CA LYS A 82 9.46 0.77 -5.11
C LYS A 82 8.55 -0.25 -5.81
N PRO A 83 8.57 -1.57 -5.49
CA PRO A 83 7.65 -2.52 -6.10
C PRO A 83 6.29 -2.44 -5.41
N GLN A 84 5.24 -2.32 -6.18
CA GLN A 84 3.85 -2.33 -5.75
C GLN A 84 3.04 -3.19 -6.72
N GLY A 85 1.91 -3.72 -6.28
CA GLY A 85 0.94 -4.36 -7.14
C GLY A 85 -0.46 -3.83 -6.87
N HIS A 86 -1.31 -3.88 -7.89
CA HIS A 86 -2.72 -3.52 -7.77
C HIS A 86 -3.55 -4.35 -8.75
N GLY A 87 -4.83 -4.37 -8.53
CA GLY A 87 -5.75 -5.09 -9.38
C GLY A 87 -7.10 -5.31 -8.73
N TRP A 88 -7.71 -6.43 -9.03
CA TRP A 88 -8.98 -6.84 -8.45
C TRP A 88 -9.10 -8.36 -8.34
N VAL A 89 -9.95 -8.78 -7.43
CA VAL A 89 -10.37 -10.18 -7.24
C VAL A 89 -11.87 -10.25 -7.48
N LEU A 90 -12.31 -11.19 -8.31
CA LEU A 90 -13.71 -11.42 -8.56
C LEU A 90 -14.31 -12.23 -7.40
N ALA A 91 -15.26 -11.64 -6.70
CA ALA A 91 -16.04 -12.32 -5.67
C ALA A 91 -17.12 -13.21 -6.29
N ASP A 92 -17.62 -14.19 -5.53
CA ASP A 92 -18.63 -15.13 -6.01
C ASP A 92 -19.98 -14.46 -6.37
N ASP A 93 -20.23 -13.25 -5.86
CA ASP A 93 -21.39 -12.40 -6.19
C ASP A 93 -21.19 -11.52 -7.44
N GLY A 94 -20.06 -11.65 -8.12
CA GLY A 94 -19.70 -10.90 -9.33
C GLY A 94 -19.07 -9.52 -9.07
N ARG A 95 -18.88 -9.09 -7.81
CA ARG A 95 -18.15 -7.85 -7.50
C ARG A 95 -16.67 -8.00 -7.80
N ARG A 96 -16.08 -6.95 -8.34
CA ARG A 96 -14.61 -6.81 -8.42
C ARG A 96 -14.10 -6.09 -7.17
N VAL A 97 -13.51 -6.85 -6.27
CA VAL A 97 -12.93 -6.32 -5.04
C VAL A 97 -11.51 -5.84 -5.32
N PRO A 98 -11.19 -4.57 -5.14
CA PRO A 98 -9.85 -4.05 -5.38
C PRO A 98 -8.82 -4.71 -4.46
N ILE A 99 -7.61 -4.92 -4.99
CA ILE A 99 -6.48 -5.45 -4.25
C ILE A 99 -5.27 -4.53 -4.40
N ILE A 100 -4.57 -4.28 -3.29
CA ILE A 100 -3.30 -3.55 -3.25
C ILE A 100 -2.24 -4.46 -2.65
N CYS A 101 -1.16 -4.70 -3.40
CA CYS A 101 -0.09 -5.60 -3.01
C CYS A 101 1.15 -4.79 -2.61
N LEU A 102 1.52 -4.87 -1.34
CA LEU A 102 2.61 -4.11 -0.73
C LEU A 102 3.89 -4.95 -0.63
N PRO A 103 5.07 -4.31 -0.60
CA PRO A 103 6.32 -4.99 -0.30
C PRO A 103 6.30 -5.67 1.09
N GLY A 104 7.12 -6.71 1.27
CA GLY A 104 7.17 -7.46 2.54
C GLY A 104 7.98 -6.79 3.66
N ASN A 105 8.85 -5.82 3.34
CA ASN A 105 9.64 -5.12 4.37
C ASN A 105 8.74 -4.20 5.22
N PRO A 106 8.80 -4.26 6.57
CA PRO A 106 7.90 -3.50 7.45
C PRO A 106 7.92 -1.98 7.23
N VAL A 107 9.09 -1.39 6.97
CA VAL A 107 9.20 0.05 6.68
C VAL A 107 8.55 0.38 5.34
N SER A 108 8.73 -0.48 4.34
CA SER A 108 8.06 -0.34 3.04
C SER A 108 6.55 -0.47 3.18
N VAL A 109 6.07 -1.42 4.01
CA VAL A 109 4.65 -1.58 4.32
C VAL A 109 4.06 -0.31 4.91
N LEU A 110 4.71 0.26 5.93
CA LEU A 110 4.25 1.48 6.59
C LEU A 110 4.17 2.66 5.61
N VAL A 111 5.23 2.88 4.84
CA VAL A 111 5.28 3.97 3.85
C VAL A 111 4.24 3.75 2.75
N SER A 112 4.15 2.54 2.18
CA SER A 112 3.18 2.23 1.13
C SER A 112 1.73 2.29 1.64
N PHE A 113 1.49 1.85 2.86
CA PHE A 113 0.17 2.00 3.49
C PHE A 113 -0.21 3.48 3.57
N THR A 114 0.66 4.31 4.11
CA THR A 114 0.39 5.74 4.30
C THR A 114 0.18 6.48 2.98
N THR A 115 0.93 6.10 1.93
CA THR A 115 0.91 6.85 0.65
C THR A 115 -0.08 6.29 -0.38
N ILE A 116 -0.52 5.03 -0.24
CA ILE A 116 -1.36 4.36 -1.24
C ILE A 116 -2.64 3.81 -0.60
N VAL A 117 -2.53 2.99 0.46
CA VAL A 117 -3.70 2.30 1.03
C VAL A 117 -4.61 3.28 1.78
N ALA A 118 -4.04 4.15 2.61
CA ALA A 118 -4.83 5.09 3.40
C ALA A 118 -5.66 6.06 2.53
N PRO A 119 -5.13 6.63 1.43
CA PRO A 119 -5.96 7.37 0.46
C PRO A 119 -7.06 6.53 -0.18
N ALA A 120 -6.79 5.25 -0.48
CA ALA A 120 -7.80 4.36 -1.04
C ALA A 120 -8.92 4.08 -0.03
N LEU A 121 -8.59 3.86 1.25
CA LEU A 121 -9.57 3.70 2.33
C LEU A 121 -10.43 4.95 2.50
N ALA A 122 -9.83 6.14 2.48
CA ALA A 122 -10.56 7.40 2.57
C ALA A 122 -11.58 7.55 1.43
N ARG A 123 -11.19 7.22 0.20
CA ARG A 123 -12.11 7.21 -0.96
C ARG A 123 -13.23 6.21 -0.82
N LEU A 124 -12.94 5.00 -0.38
CA LEU A 124 -13.97 3.99 -0.14
C LEU A 124 -14.95 4.42 0.96
N ALA A 125 -14.48 5.20 1.93
CA ALA A 125 -15.32 5.81 2.97
C ALA A 125 -16.10 7.05 2.50
N GLY A 126 -16.05 7.41 1.22
CA GLY A 126 -16.74 8.59 0.67
C GLY A 126 -16.08 9.92 1.04
N GLN A 127 -14.83 9.90 1.47
CA GLN A 127 -14.06 11.11 1.71
C GLN A 127 -13.40 11.52 0.38
N ASP A 128 -14.09 12.36 -0.37
CA ASP A 128 -13.52 12.92 -1.60
C ASP A 128 -12.36 13.86 -1.24
N ALA A 129 -11.18 13.57 -1.79
CA ALA A 129 -10.16 14.60 -1.89
C ALA A 129 -10.69 15.64 -2.90
N GLU A 130 -11.05 16.81 -2.41
CA GLU A 130 -11.29 17.95 -3.30
C GLU A 130 -10.00 18.14 -4.09
N ASP A 131 -10.13 18.07 -5.43
CA ASP A 131 -9.06 18.22 -6.41
C ASP A 131 -7.97 17.13 -6.39
N GLY A 132 -7.93 16.33 -7.43
CA GLY A 132 -6.99 15.25 -7.83
C GLY A 132 -5.48 15.45 -7.63
N GLY A 133 -5.08 16.26 -6.67
CA GLY A 133 -3.73 16.45 -6.18
C GLY A 133 -3.37 15.40 -5.13
N ALA A 134 -2.10 15.08 -5.01
CA ALA A 134 -1.54 14.30 -3.91
C ALA A 134 -1.54 15.14 -2.62
N GLU A 135 -2.73 15.58 -2.20
CA GLU A 135 -2.91 16.26 -0.92
C GLU A 135 -2.57 15.31 0.23
N PRO A 136 -2.02 15.83 1.32
CA PRO A 136 -1.83 15.07 2.53
C PRO A 136 -3.15 14.45 2.98
N LEU A 137 -3.10 13.22 3.44
CA LEU A 137 -4.27 12.52 4.01
C LEU A 137 -5.06 13.46 4.93
N PRO A 138 -6.40 13.51 4.82
CA PRO A 138 -7.24 14.29 5.72
C PRO A 138 -6.84 14.04 7.17
N GLY A 139 -6.60 15.13 7.92
CA GLY A 139 -6.23 15.04 9.33
C GLY A 139 -4.75 14.82 9.65
N ARG A 140 -3.86 14.69 8.67
CA ARG A 140 -2.40 14.66 8.94
C ARG A 140 -1.76 16.01 8.64
N PRO A 141 -1.18 16.68 9.64
CA PRO A 141 -0.51 17.96 9.42
C PRO A 141 0.74 17.75 8.54
N VAL A 142 0.85 18.58 7.51
CA VAL A 142 2.11 18.71 6.75
C VAL A 142 2.83 19.93 7.27
N MET A 143 4.08 19.76 7.59
CA MET A 143 4.93 20.87 8.03
C MET A 143 6.25 20.84 7.26
N THR A 144 6.81 22.01 7.04
CA THR A 144 8.14 22.18 6.49
C THR A 144 9.12 22.27 7.65
N ALA A 145 10.25 21.57 7.54
CA ALA A 145 11.30 21.62 8.53
C ALA A 145 12.66 21.70 7.85
N ARG A 146 13.63 22.32 8.52
CA ARG A 146 15.02 22.36 8.05
C ARG A 146 15.74 21.10 8.50
N ALA A 147 16.48 20.47 7.58
CA ALA A 147 17.30 19.34 7.90
C ALA A 147 18.50 19.77 8.79
N ALA A 148 18.70 19.06 9.90
CA ALA A 148 19.81 19.32 10.79
C ALA A 148 21.14 18.73 10.28
N VAL A 149 21.08 17.77 9.36
CA VAL A 149 22.24 17.12 8.74
C VAL A 149 22.00 16.94 7.25
N ASP A 150 23.05 16.94 6.48
CA ASP A 150 23.00 16.66 5.06
C ASP A 150 22.82 15.16 4.82
N TRP A 151 22.00 14.81 3.85
CA TRP A 151 21.91 13.45 3.33
C TRP A 151 21.71 13.45 1.82
N ARG A 152 22.02 12.31 1.19
CA ARG A 152 21.85 12.13 -0.25
C ARG A 152 20.53 11.41 -0.52
N THR A 153 19.68 12.02 -1.33
CA THR A 153 18.47 11.38 -1.86
C THR A 153 18.81 10.63 -3.14
N PRO A 154 18.33 9.40 -3.32
CA PRO A 154 18.48 8.69 -4.57
C PRO A 154 17.84 9.48 -5.73
N PRO A 155 18.54 9.64 -6.87
CA PRO A 155 18.00 10.40 -7.99
C PRO A 155 16.72 9.75 -8.54
N GLY A 156 15.77 10.58 -8.98
CA GLY A 156 14.53 10.16 -9.60
C GLY A 156 13.55 9.42 -8.69
N ARG A 157 13.69 9.55 -7.36
CA ARG A 157 12.77 8.94 -6.38
C ARG A 157 12.44 9.90 -5.25
N ARG A 158 11.19 9.84 -4.79
CA ARG A 158 10.79 10.46 -3.53
C ARG A 158 11.25 9.54 -2.37
N GLN A 159 12.07 10.06 -1.50
CA GLN A 159 12.53 9.32 -0.33
C GLN A 159 11.66 9.63 0.88
N HIS A 160 11.27 8.57 1.59
CA HIS A 160 10.56 8.65 2.87
C HIS A 160 11.49 8.14 3.96
N VAL A 161 11.81 8.99 4.91
CA VAL A 161 12.70 8.65 6.02
C VAL A 161 12.04 9.02 7.35
N PRO A 162 12.18 8.19 8.39
CA PRO A 162 11.77 8.59 9.73
C PRO A 162 12.67 9.73 10.20
N VAL A 163 12.07 10.77 10.74
CA VAL A 163 12.78 11.92 11.30
C VAL A 163 12.34 12.16 12.73
N ARG A 164 13.20 12.83 13.49
CA ARG A 164 12.87 13.37 14.81
C ARG A 164 12.88 14.88 14.71
N PHE A 165 11.82 15.52 15.14
CA PHE A 165 11.84 16.96 15.34
C PHE A 165 12.59 17.28 16.63
N THR A 166 13.52 18.22 16.55
CA THR A 166 14.17 18.85 17.68
C THR A 166 13.71 20.30 17.72
N GLU A 167 13.55 20.86 18.90
CA GLU A 167 13.30 22.29 19.03
C GLU A 167 14.46 23.04 18.39
N ALA A 168 14.14 24.07 17.61
CA ALA A 168 15.15 24.98 17.11
C ALA A 168 15.90 25.59 18.30
N PRO A 169 17.23 25.69 18.28
CA PRO A 169 17.93 26.41 19.33
C PRO A 169 17.38 27.83 19.44
N ALA A 170 17.06 28.23 20.65
CA ALA A 170 16.52 29.56 20.93
C ALA A 170 17.44 30.65 20.31
N GLY A 171 16.93 31.37 19.30
CA GLY A 171 17.70 32.40 18.58
C GLY A 171 17.94 32.12 17.09
N SER A 172 17.45 31.05 16.50
CA SER A 172 17.47 30.87 15.05
C SER A 172 16.23 31.50 14.43
N ASP A 173 16.33 32.78 14.07
CA ASP A 173 15.36 33.41 13.17
C ASP A 173 15.37 32.66 11.83
N VAL A 174 14.24 32.05 11.52
CA VAL A 174 13.97 31.48 10.21
C VAL A 174 13.55 32.64 9.33
N GLY A 175 14.53 33.22 8.60
CA GLY A 175 14.28 34.16 7.51
C GLY A 175 13.83 33.45 6.23
#